data_5c50eb25bd06a7df3fe08bf0c292b838
#
_entry.id   5c50eb25bd06a7df3fe08bf0c292b838
#
_cell.length_a   1.000
_cell.length_b   1.000
_cell.length_c   1.000
_cell.angle_alpha   90.00
_cell.angle_beta   90.00
_cell.angle_gamma   90.00
#
_symmetry.space_group_name_H-M   'P 1'
#
loop_
_entity.id
_entity.type
_entity.pdbx_description
1 polymer ?
#
loop_
_entity_poly.entity_id
_entity_poly.type
_entity_poly.pdbx_seq_one_letter_code
_entity_poly.pdbx_strand_id
1 'polypeptide(L)'
;IVFSHIQDAYTWHITEWNGQEIAIPLPILVKSEERGWDLFLSSHLHQGRTHHNYYIAGESEHAGKVVEKNSAGEEVRPMDFSLTKNVCGLFLSCGLLLFIVLRTAHWYKKHPNEAPGGFIGLMEMAISYIQDGVIKEAIGKEYKPFSSYLLTVFFFILINNLIGIIPIFPGGANITGNIAVTGVLALCTFIAVNLFATKAYWKEIFWPKAPIYLKLPLPIMPFV
;
A
#
# COMPACT_ATOMS: atom_id res chain seq x y z
N ILE A 1 -17.17 -15.93 1.23
CA ILE A 1 -17.64 -14.52 1.40
C ILE A 1 -16.50 -13.64 1.94
N VAL A 2 -15.76 -14.04 2.99
CA VAL A 2 -14.71 -13.17 3.58
C VAL A 2 -13.55 -12.90 2.62
N PHE A 3 -13.10 -13.89 1.86
CA PHE A 3 -11.97 -13.75 0.93
C PHE A 3 -12.24 -12.80 -0.24
N SER A 4 -13.47 -12.70 -0.72
CA SER A 4 -13.82 -11.81 -1.84
C SER A 4 -13.76 -10.32 -1.47
N HIS A 5 -13.97 -9.97 -0.20
CA HIS A 5 -13.86 -8.59 0.28
C HIS A 5 -12.41 -8.11 0.49
N ILE A 6 -11.48 -9.05 0.65
CA ILE A 6 -10.06 -8.74 0.90
C ILE A 6 -9.26 -8.61 -0.41
N GLN A 7 -9.71 -9.28 -1.47
CA GLN A 7 -9.05 -9.26 -2.77
C GLN A 7 -9.23 -7.91 -3.47
N ASP A 8 -8.24 -7.57 -4.28
CA ASP A 8 -8.32 -6.40 -5.15
C ASP A 8 -9.35 -6.62 -6.26
N ALA A 9 -10.16 -5.61 -6.54
CA ALA A 9 -11.29 -5.68 -7.46
C ALA A 9 -11.33 -4.46 -8.39
N TYR A 10 -11.94 -4.64 -9.57
CA TYR A 10 -12.18 -3.56 -10.55
C TYR A 10 -13.46 -2.77 -10.26
N THR A 11 -14.18 -3.12 -9.19
CA THR A 11 -15.35 -2.40 -8.70
C THR A 11 -15.15 -2.06 -7.23
N TRP A 12 -15.65 -0.90 -6.80
CA TRP A 12 -15.65 -0.53 -5.39
C TRP A 12 -17.05 -0.75 -4.84
N HIS A 13 -17.24 -1.84 -4.13
CA HIS A 13 -18.50 -2.19 -3.49
C HIS A 13 -18.81 -1.18 -2.36
N ILE A 14 -20.03 -0.62 -2.37
CA ILE A 14 -20.50 0.31 -1.34
C ILE A 14 -21.44 -0.41 -0.38
N THR A 15 -22.50 -1.02 -0.91
CA THR A 15 -23.52 -1.72 -0.12
C THR A 15 -24.40 -2.58 -1.03
N GLU A 16 -25.17 -3.46 -0.42
CA GLU A 16 -26.24 -4.18 -1.09
C GLU A 16 -27.59 -3.59 -0.69
N TRP A 17 -28.43 -3.25 -1.66
CA TRP A 17 -29.77 -2.75 -1.44
C TRP A 17 -30.77 -3.57 -2.24
N ASN A 18 -31.77 -4.18 -1.57
CA ASN A 18 -32.77 -5.06 -2.19
C ASN A 18 -32.19 -6.19 -3.06
N GLY A 19 -31.08 -6.78 -2.68
CA GLY A 19 -30.41 -7.83 -3.45
C GLY A 19 -29.67 -7.32 -4.69
N GLN A 20 -29.55 -6.01 -4.88
CA GLN A 20 -28.72 -5.39 -5.90
C GLN A 20 -27.45 -4.82 -5.26
N GLU A 21 -26.31 -5.19 -5.83
CA GLU A 21 -25.02 -4.67 -5.44
C GLU A 21 -24.84 -3.25 -5.97
N ILE A 22 -24.65 -2.29 -5.05
CA ILE A 22 -24.30 -0.91 -5.39
C ILE A 22 -22.79 -0.79 -5.30
N ALA A 23 -22.15 -0.67 -6.46
CA ALA A 23 -20.71 -0.55 -6.58
C ALA A 23 -20.34 0.59 -7.54
N ILE A 24 -19.24 1.27 -7.27
CA ILE A 24 -18.66 2.25 -8.19
C ILE A 24 -17.85 1.51 -9.23
N PRO A 25 -18.18 1.62 -10.53
CA PRO A 25 -17.36 1.05 -11.59
C PRO A 25 -16.07 1.85 -11.73
N LEU A 26 -14.94 1.13 -11.79
CA LEU A 26 -13.62 1.73 -11.94
C LEU A 26 -13.15 1.62 -13.40
N PRO A 27 -12.32 2.56 -13.88
CA PRO A 27 -11.80 2.50 -15.24
C PRO A 27 -10.76 1.37 -15.36
N ILE A 28 -10.93 0.56 -16.40
CA ILE A 28 -10.04 -0.52 -16.78
C ILE A 28 -9.22 -0.04 -17.97
N LEU A 29 -7.90 -0.04 -17.80
CA LEU A 29 -6.93 0.29 -18.84
C LEU A 29 -6.04 -0.93 -19.06
N VAL A 30 -6.18 -1.58 -20.20
CA VAL A 30 -5.41 -2.77 -20.56
C VAL A 30 -4.69 -2.58 -21.88
N LYS A 31 -3.57 -3.26 -22.02
CA LYS A 31 -2.83 -3.32 -23.27
C LYS A 31 -2.75 -4.76 -23.74
N SER A 32 -3.50 -5.09 -24.78
CA SER A 32 -3.44 -6.37 -25.48
C SER A 32 -2.27 -6.36 -26.47
N GLU A 33 -1.66 -7.51 -26.70
CA GLU A 33 -0.65 -7.69 -27.75
C GLU A 33 -1.26 -7.61 -29.15
N GLU A 34 -2.51 -8.07 -29.33
CA GLU A 34 -3.19 -8.09 -30.63
C GLU A 34 -3.90 -6.78 -30.98
N ARG A 35 -4.45 -6.06 -29.96
CA ARG A 35 -5.33 -4.90 -30.16
C ARG A 35 -4.75 -3.57 -29.71
N GLY A 36 -3.66 -3.60 -28.94
CA GLY A 36 -3.07 -2.38 -28.36
C GLY A 36 -3.81 -1.94 -27.08
N TRP A 37 -3.93 -0.63 -26.90
CA TRP A 37 -4.54 -0.03 -25.71
C TRP A 37 -6.06 0.00 -25.81
N ASP A 38 -6.73 -0.45 -24.76
CA ASP A 38 -8.19 -0.37 -24.60
C ASP A 38 -8.54 0.20 -23.22
N LEU A 39 -9.50 1.15 -23.21
CA LEU A 39 -9.97 1.85 -22.01
C LEU A 39 -11.50 1.77 -21.94
N PHE A 40 -12.00 1.15 -20.87
CA PHE A 40 -13.45 1.03 -20.63
C PHE A 40 -13.75 0.97 -19.13
N LEU A 41 -15.03 1.06 -18.77
CA LEU A 41 -15.47 0.94 -17.37
C LEU A 41 -15.73 -0.52 -16.99
N SER A 42 -15.43 -0.88 -15.75
CA SER A 42 -15.67 -2.22 -15.22
C SER A 42 -17.14 -2.65 -15.25
N SER A 43 -18.08 -1.70 -15.37
CA SER A 43 -19.50 -1.98 -15.57
C SER A 43 -19.78 -2.84 -16.81
N HIS A 44 -18.94 -2.78 -17.82
CA HIS A 44 -19.06 -3.59 -19.04
C HIS A 44 -18.71 -5.06 -18.82
N LEU A 45 -17.94 -5.38 -17.78
CA LEU A 45 -17.57 -6.75 -17.41
C LEU A 45 -18.41 -7.32 -16.24
N HIS A 46 -19.35 -6.52 -15.72
CA HIS A 46 -20.16 -6.93 -14.57
C HIS A 46 -21.05 -8.13 -14.91
N GLN A 47 -21.23 -9.05 -13.95
CA GLN A 47 -22.07 -10.25 -14.11
C GLN A 47 -21.61 -11.23 -15.22
N GLY A 48 -20.29 -11.35 -15.43
CA GLY A 48 -19.75 -12.28 -16.44
C GLY A 48 -19.91 -11.84 -17.88
N ARG A 49 -20.25 -10.57 -18.11
CA ARG A 49 -20.28 -10.00 -19.47
C ARG A 49 -18.88 -9.90 -20.05
N THR A 50 -18.79 -10.07 -21.35
CA THR A 50 -17.56 -9.87 -22.11
C THR A 50 -17.62 -8.55 -22.86
N HIS A 51 -16.54 -7.78 -22.87
CA HIS A 51 -16.38 -6.57 -23.65
C HIS A 51 -15.08 -6.63 -24.44
N HIS A 52 -15.16 -6.53 -25.76
CA HIS A 52 -13.99 -6.65 -26.66
C HIS A 52 -13.14 -7.92 -26.40
N ASN A 53 -13.76 -9.07 -26.13
CA ASN A 53 -13.15 -10.34 -25.71
C ASN A 53 -12.50 -10.32 -24.31
N TYR A 54 -12.52 -9.19 -23.60
CA TYR A 54 -12.11 -9.13 -22.20
C TYR A 54 -13.21 -9.64 -21.29
N TYR A 55 -12.84 -10.35 -20.24
CA TYR A 55 -13.73 -10.80 -19.16
C TYR A 55 -12.94 -10.95 -17.87
N ILE A 56 -13.62 -11.05 -16.75
CA ILE A 56 -12.99 -11.34 -15.45
C ILE A 56 -12.90 -12.86 -15.31
N ALA A 57 -11.69 -13.39 -15.16
CA ALA A 57 -11.47 -14.82 -14.99
C ALA A 57 -12.14 -15.34 -13.72
N GLY A 58 -12.89 -16.44 -13.82
CA GLY A 58 -13.59 -17.07 -12.68
C GLY A 58 -12.69 -18.02 -11.89
N GLU A 59 -12.46 -19.22 -12.43
CA GLU A 59 -11.77 -20.33 -11.74
C GLU A 59 -10.45 -20.73 -12.41
N SER A 60 -9.78 -19.80 -13.09
CA SER A 60 -8.47 -20.05 -13.70
C SER A 60 -7.31 -19.59 -12.81
N GLU A 61 -6.07 -19.82 -13.27
CA GLU A 61 -4.85 -19.29 -12.64
C GLU A 61 -4.91 -17.77 -12.45
N HIS A 62 -5.71 -17.08 -13.26
CA HIS A 62 -5.91 -15.64 -13.26
C HIS A 62 -7.22 -15.21 -12.59
N ALA A 63 -7.79 -16.01 -11.69
CA ALA A 63 -9.06 -15.73 -11.02
C ALA A 63 -9.15 -14.29 -10.49
N GLY A 64 -10.24 -13.60 -10.84
CA GLY A 64 -10.50 -12.20 -10.44
C GLY A 64 -9.71 -11.15 -11.22
N LYS A 65 -8.96 -11.53 -12.26
CA LYS A 65 -8.22 -10.61 -13.14
C LYS A 65 -8.89 -10.47 -14.50
N VAL A 66 -8.66 -9.34 -15.16
CA VAL A 66 -9.06 -9.16 -16.55
C VAL A 66 -8.17 -10.00 -17.44
N VAL A 67 -8.79 -10.81 -18.27
CA VAL A 67 -8.16 -11.69 -19.25
C VAL A 67 -8.84 -11.54 -20.59
N GLU A 68 -8.14 -11.91 -21.67
CA GLU A 68 -8.67 -11.97 -23.03
C GLU A 68 -8.46 -13.36 -23.63
N LYS A 69 -9.29 -13.70 -24.61
CA LYS A 69 -9.04 -14.88 -25.48
C LYS A 69 -8.26 -14.43 -26.68
N ASN A 70 -7.07 -15.03 -26.89
CA ASN A 70 -6.28 -14.80 -28.10
C ASN A 70 -6.94 -15.46 -29.32
N SER A 71 -6.37 -15.23 -30.50
CA SER A 71 -6.86 -15.82 -31.75
C SER A 71 -6.82 -17.36 -31.77
N ALA A 72 -6.07 -17.99 -30.88
CA ALA A 72 -6.00 -19.45 -30.69
C ALA A 72 -7.05 -19.95 -29.68
N GLY A 73 -7.84 -19.09 -29.05
CA GLY A 73 -8.84 -19.42 -28.03
C GLY A 73 -8.29 -19.65 -26.63
N GLU A 74 -7.00 -19.40 -26.41
CA GLU A 74 -6.36 -19.51 -25.09
C GLU A 74 -6.59 -18.27 -24.25
N GLU A 75 -6.70 -18.45 -22.91
CA GLU A 75 -6.80 -17.38 -21.96
C GLU A 75 -5.44 -16.72 -21.75
N VAL A 76 -5.33 -15.47 -22.12
CA VAL A 76 -4.11 -14.67 -21.97
C VAL A 76 -4.38 -13.45 -21.09
N ARG A 77 -3.44 -13.12 -20.21
CA ARG A 77 -3.53 -11.94 -19.39
C ARG A 77 -2.85 -10.76 -20.09
N PRO A 78 -3.61 -9.70 -20.48
CA PRO A 78 -3.04 -8.48 -21.01
C PRO A 78 -2.22 -7.73 -19.95
N MET A 79 -1.39 -6.78 -20.35
CA MET A 79 -0.79 -5.83 -19.41
C MET A 79 -1.89 -4.96 -18.83
N ASP A 80 -2.07 -5.04 -17.51
CA ASP A 80 -3.16 -4.41 -16.78
C ASP A 80 -2.65 -3.19 -15.99
N PHE A 81 -3.11 -2.00 -16.41
CA PHE A 81 -2.85 -0.71 -15.77
C PHE A 81 -4.13 -0.11 -15.16
N SER A 82 -5.13 -0.94 -14.91
CA SER A 82 -6.43 -0.50 -14.42
C SER A 82 -6.38 0.13 -13.04
N LEU A 83 -7.26 1.09 -12.82
CA LEU A 83 -7.50 1.63 -11.49
C LEU A 83 -8.36 0.64 -10.69
N THR A 84 -7.70 -0.20 -9.91
CA THR A 84 -8.37 -1.12 -9.00
C THR A 84 -8.79 -0.44 -7.70
N LYS A 85 -9.60 -1.12 -6.90
CA LYS A 85 -10.02 -0.65 -5.56
C LYS A 85 -8.80 -0.29 -4.69
N ASN A 86 -7.77 -1.14 -4.67
CA ASN A 86 -6.57 -0.89 -3.88
C ASN A 86 -5.75 0.28 -4.39
N VAL A 87 -5.66 0.47 -5.71
CA VAL A 87 -4.97 1.63 -6.31
C VAL A 87 -5.71 2.93 -5.98
N CYS A 88 -7.04 2.94 -6.10
CA CYS A 88 -7.85 4.10 -5.70
C CYS A 88 -7.72 4.40 -4.20
N GLY A 89 -7.75 3.37 -3.35
CA GLY A 89 -7.53 3.51 -1.92
C GLY A 89 -6.14 4.05 -1.59
N LEU A 90 -5.12 3.63 -2.33
CA LEU A 90 -3.75 4.14 -2.19
C LEU A 90 -3.67 5.64 -2.51
N PHE A 91 -4.27 6.09 -3.61
CA PHE A 91 -4.32 7.52 -3.94
C PHE A 91 -5.11 8.31 -2.90
N LEU A 92 -6.22 7.77 -2.40
CA LEU A 92 -7.00 8.39 -1.35
C LEU A 92 -6.20 8.56 -0.06
N SER A 93 -5.51 7.51 0.39
CA SER A 93 -4.72 7.54 1.61
C SER A 93 -3.51 8.48 1.49
N CYS A 94 -2.82 8.48 0.36
CA CYS A 94 -1.74 9.43 0.08
C CYS A 94 -2.24 10.87 0.06
N GLY A 95 -3.37 11.13 -0.62
CA GLY A 95 -4.00 12.45 -0.67
C GLY A 95 -4.42 12.94 0.73
N LEU A 96 -5.02 12.06 1.54
CA LEU A 96 -5.40 12.37 2.91
C LEU A 96 -4.18 12.67 3.79
N LEU A 97 -3.13 11.86 3.68
CA LEU A 97 -1.87 12.09 4.39
C LEU A 97 -1.26 13.44 4.03
N LEU A 98 -1.14 13.74 2.74
CA LEU A 98 -0.63 15.02 2.28
C LEU A 98 -1.49 16.18 2.78
N PHE A 99 -2.81 16.06 2.72
CA PHE A 99 -3.72 17.09 3.23
C PHE A 99 -3.52 17.35 4.73
N ILE A 100 -3.43 16.29 5.54
CA ILE A 100 -3.19 16.40 6.98
C ILE A 100 -1.85 17.09 7.28
N VAL A 101 -0.78 16.62 6.63
CA VAL A 101 0.58 17.16 6.85
C VAL A 101 0.67 18.62 6.40
N LEU A 102 0.17 18.94 5.21
CA LEU A 102 0.21 20.32 4.69
C LEU A 102 -0.65 21.27 5.52
N ARG A 103 -1.81 20.84 5.99
CA ARG A 103 -2.67 21.62 6.87
C ARG A 103 -1.99 21.90 8.20
N THR A 104 -1.37 20.89 8.79
CA THR A 104 -0.61 21.02 10.03
C THR A 104 0.57 21.98 9.85
N ALA A 105 1.37 21.78 8.80
CA ALA A 105 2.50 22.66 8.48
C ALA A 105 2.08 24.13 8.23
N HIS A 106 0.96 24.32 7.52
CA HIS A 106 0.42 25.66 7.25
C HIS A 106 -0.04 26.35 8.53
N TRP A 107 -0.65 25.62 9.46
CA TRP A 107 -1.06 26.16 10.75
C TRP A 107 0.15 26.67 11.55
N TYR A 108 1.22 25.88 11.69
CA TYR A 108 2.45 26.29 12.38
C TYR A 108 3.13 27.50 11.74
N LYS A 109 3.07 27.61 10.41
CA LYS A 109 3.60 28.77 9.70
C LYS A 109 2.85 30.07 10.06
N LYS A 110 1.54 29.97 10.35
CA LYS A 110 0.71 31.12 10.71
C LYS A 110 0.74 31.45 12.21
N HIS A 111 0.98 30.46 13.06
CA HIS A 111 0.89 30.57 14.51
C HIS A 111 2.19 30.08 15.19
N PRO A 112 3.34 30.76 14.95
CA PRO A 112 4.65 30.26 15.38
C PRO A 112 4.83 30.19 16.90
N ASN A 113 4.03 30.95 17.66
CA ASN A 113 4.17 31.11 19.12
C ASN A 113 2.90 30.62 19.87
N GLU A 114 1.99 29.93 19.19
CA GLU A 114 0.76 29.45 19.80
C GLU A 114 0.79 27.94 19.97
N ALA A 115 0.26 27.44 21.07
CA ALA A 115 0.09 26.01 21.28
C ALA A 115 -1.09 25.51 20.43
N PRO A 116 -0.92 24.45 19.63
CA PRO A 116 -2.00 23.92 18.81
C PRO A 116 -3.05 23.22 19.65
N GLY A 117 -4.31 23.42 19.28
CA GLY A 117 -5.46 22.73 19.87
C GLY A 117 -6.11 21.76 18.88
N GLY A 118 -7.08 20.96 19.39
CA GLY A 118 -7.89 20.06 18.58
C GLY A 118 -7.06 19.05 17.78
N PHE A 119 -7.42 18.86 16.51
CA PHE A 119 -6.78 17.87 15.64
C PHE A 119 -5.28 18.14 15.40
N ILE A 120 -4.89 19.41 15.32
CA ILE A 120 -3.46 19.79 15.09
C ILE A 120 -2.63 19.45 16.33
N GLY A 121 -3.16 19.70 17.53
CA GLY A 121 -2.52 19.29 18.78
C GLY A 121 -2.39 17.75 18.91
N LEU A 122 -3.40 17.00 18.44
CA LEU A 122 -3.32 15.53 18.36
C LEU A 122 -2.20 15.10 17.41
N MET A 123 -2.06 15.74 16.26
CA MET A 123 -0.98 15.45 15.30
C MET A 123 0.40 15.79 15.88
N GLU A 124 0.54 16.91 16.56
CA GLU A 124 1.79 17.25 17.25
C GLU A 124 2.17 16.21 18.29
N MET A 125 1.22 15.81 19.13
CA MET A 125 1.44 14.77 20.15
C MET A 125 1.87 13.46 19.50
N ALA A 126 1.18 13.01 18.44
CA ALA A 126 1.51 11.78 17.75
C ALA A 126 2.90 11.84 17.09
N ILE A 127 3.22 12.95 16.40
CA ILE A 127 4.53 13.15 15.77
C ILE A 127 5.64 13.15 16.82
N SER A 128 5.48 13.91 17.91
CA SER A 128 6.47 14.01 18.98
C SER A 128 6.66 12.65 19.69
N TYR A 129 5.58 11.94 19.95
CA TYR A 129 5.65 10.62 20.58
C TYR A 129 6.44 9.63 19.73
N ILE A 130 6.16 9.56 18.43
CA ILE A 130 6.88 8.64 17.54
C ILE A 130 8.34 9.11 17.32
N GLN A 131 8.55 10.41 17.15
CA GLN A 131 9.89 10.94 16.89
C GLN A 131 10.81 10.80 18.10
N ASP A 132 10.37 11.18 19.30
CA ASP A 132 11.21 11.19 20.49
C ASP A 132 11.21 9.83 21.20
N GLY A 133 10.06 9.17 21.31
CA GLY A 133 9.92 7.90 22.02
C GLY A 133 10.30 6.66 21.19
N VAL A 134 10.31 6.74 19.87
CA VAL A 134 10.63 5.57 19.01
C VAL A 134 11.86 5.84 18.16
N ILE A 135 11.80 6.85 17.28
CA ILE A 135 12.85 7.06 16.27
C ILE A 135 14.17 7.47 16.92
N LYS A 136 14.12 8.43 17.82
CA LYS A 136 15.31 8.95 18.51
C LYS A 136 15.93 7.92 19.47
N GLU A 137 15.10 7.12 20.13
CA GLU A 137 15.61 6.02 20.98
C GLU A 137 16.26 4.92 20.16
N ALA A 138 15.68 4.55 19.01
CA ALA A 138 16.20 3.49 18.16
C ALA A 138 17.47 3.89 17.39
N ILE A 139 17.53 5.12 16.86
CA ILE A 139 18.64 5.57 15.99
C ILE A 139 19.72 6.33 16.79
N GLY A 140 19.34 6.98 17.88
CA GLY A 140 20.24 7.81 18.69
C GLY A 140 20.41 9.22 18.11
N LYS A 141 21.63 9.78 18.23
CA LYS A 141 21.90 11.19 17.92
C LYS A 141 21.68 11.57 16.45
N GLU A 142 21.85 10.63 15.53
CA GLU A 142 21.76 10.86 14.08
C GLU A 142 20.34 10.63 13.52
N TYR A 143 19.28 10.70 14.33
CA TYR A 143 17.91 10.38 13.94
C TYR A 143 17.28 11.39 12.97
N LYS A 144 17.71 12.66 12.97
CA LYS A 144 17.05 13.75 12.24
C LYS A 144 16.85 13.51 10.73
N PRO A 145 17.85 13.09 9.95
CA PRO A 145 17.67 12.86 8.53
C PRO A 145 16.71 11.70 8.22
N PHE A 146 16.57 10.72 9.13
CA PHE A 146 15.69 9.57 8.94
C PHE A 146 14.26 9.81 9.45
N SER A 147 14.07 10.79 10.34
CA SER A 147 12.81 11.06 11.02
C SER A 147 11.66 11.31 10.03
N SER A 148 11.88 12.15 9.00
CA SER A 148 10.84 12.43 8.01
C SER A 148 10.38 11.21 7.24
N TYR A 149 11.31 10.35 6.84
CA TYR A 149 10.98 9.10 6.15
C TYR A 149 10.20 8.15 7.05
N LEU A 150 10.69 7.91 8.27
CA LEU A 150 10.05 6.98 9.21
C LEU A 150 8.66 7.46 9.66
N LEU A 151 8.50 8.76 9.91
CA LEU A 151 7.19 9.35 10.19
C LEU A 151 6.23 9.21 9.02
N THR A 152 6.71 9.42 7.79
CA THR A 152 5.87 9.24 6.59
C THR A 152 5.39 7.81 6.45
N VAL A 153 6.28 6.83 6.60
CA VAL A 153 5.93 5.39 6.55
C VAL A 153 4.95 5.03 7.68
N PHE A 154 5.21 5.51 8.91
CA PHE A 154 4.32 5.28 10.04
C PHE A 154 2.91 5.80 9.78
N PHE A 155 2.76 7.07 9.40
CA PHE A 155 1.45 7.67 9.16
C PHE A 155 0.77 7.09 7.92
N PHE A 156 1.53 6.71 6.89
CA PHE A 156 0.99 6.01 5.73
C PHE A 156 0.36 4.67 6.15
N ILE A 157 1.08 3.85 6.90
CA ILE A 157 0.56 2.58 7.41
C ILE A 157 -0.65 2.81 8.34
N LEU A 158 -0.56 3.77 9.25
CA LEU A 158 -1.63 4.11 10.19
C LEU A 158 -2.92 4.50 9.44
N ILE A 159 -2.83 5.42 8.49
CA ILE A 159 -3.99 5.89 7.72
C ILE A 159 -4.61 4.76 6.91
N ASN A 160 -3.78 3.94 6.24
CA ASN A 160 -4.28 2.81 5.48
C ASN A 160 -4.99 1.77 6.36
N ASN A 161 -4.48 1.49 7.55
CA ASN A 161 -5.15 0.61 8.51
C ASN A 161 -6.46 1.20 9.02
N LEU A 162 -6.49 2.50 9.31
CA LEU A 162 -7.73 3.18 9.73
C LEU A 162 -8.79 3.16 8.65
N ILE A 163 -8.41 3.45 7.39
CA ILE A 163 -9.32 3.36 6.24
C ILE A 163 -9.80 1.92 6.03
N GLY A 164 -8.92 0.93 6.21
CA GLY A 164 -9.25 -0.49 6.05
C GLY A 164 -10.25 -1.02 7.07
N ILE A 165 -10.30 -0.43 8.27
CA ILE A 165 -11.27 -0.81 9.31
C ILE A 165 -12.67 -0.28 9.01
N ILE A 166 -12.80 0.81 8.25
CA ILE A 166 -14.09 1.41 7.92
C ILE A 166 -14.79 0.54 6.86
N PRO A 167 -15.93 -0.12 7.18
CA PRO A 167 -16.58 -1.03 6.23
C PRO A 167 -17.40 -0.32 5.15
N ILE A 168 -17.47 1.01 5.19
CA ILE A 168 -18.29 1.85 4.30
C ILE A 168 -17.35 2.67 3.41
N PHE A 169 -17.77 2.90 2.14
CA PHE A 169 -17.05 3.80 1.23
C PHE A 169 -16.70 5.14 1.93
N PRO A 170 -15.47 5.62 1.82
CA PRO A 170 -14.32 5.17 0.98
C PRO A 170 -13.40 4.13 1.63
N GLY A 171 -13.84 3.44 2.67
CA GLY A 171 -13.10 2.38 3.35
C GLY A 171 -13.18 1.01 2.65
N GLY A 172 -12.76 -0.03 3.37
CA GLY A 172 -12.79 -1.42 2.88
C GLY A 172 -11.68 -1.80 1.88
N ALA A 173 -10.78 -0.88 1.53
CA ALA A 173 -9.59 -1.22 0.76
C ALA A 173 -8.48 -1.70 1.71
N ASN A 174 -8.17 -3.00 1.65
CA ASN A 174 -7.11 -3.59 2.48
C ASN A 174 -5.73 -3.42 1.81
N ILE A 175 -5.24 -2.17 1.78
CA ILE A 175 -4.00 -1.80 1.09
C ILE A 175 -2.79 -2.42 1.77
N THR A 176 -2.72 -2.36 3.10
CA THR A 176 -1.62 -2.92 3.88
C THR A 176 -1.64 -4.45 3.95
N GLY A 177 -2.78 -5.08 3.66
CA GLY A 177 -2.88 -6.53 3.48
C GLY A 177 -2.43 -7.01 2.09
N ASN A 178 -2.21 -6.09 1.14
CA ASN A 178 -1.72 -6.44 -0.19
C ASN A 178 -0.20 -6.65 -0.14
N ILE A 179 0.24 -7.88 -0.46
CA ILE A 179 1.65 -8.28 -0.41
C ILE A 179 2.55 -7.44 -1.34
N ALA A 180 2.02 -6.92 -2.45
CA ALA A 180 2.78 -6.05 -3.33
C ALA A 180 3.10 -4.71 -2.66
N VAL A 181 2.15 -4.10 -1.96
CA VAL A 181 2.34 -2.83 -1.24
C VAL A 181 3.30 -3.02 -0.06
N THR A 182 3.07 -4.03 0.77
CA THR A 182 3.95 -4.32 1.91
C THR A 182 5.34 -4.76 1.46
N GLY A 183 5.45 -5.50 0.36
CA GLY A 183 6.71 -5.87 -0.26
C GLY A 183 7.53 -4.66 -0.73
N VAL A 184 6.88 -3.67 -1.35
CA VAL A 184 7.56 -2.42 -1.75
C VAL A 184 8.03 -1.63 -0.52
N LEU A 185 7.20 -1.50 0.52
CA LEU A 185 7.59 -0.84 1.76
C LEU A 185 8.78 -1.55 2.45
N ALA A 186 8.75 -2.88 2.49
CA ALA A 186 9.86 -3.68 3.01
C ALA A 186 11.13 -3.50 2.19
N LEU A 187 11.01 -3.48 0.85
CA LEU A 187 12.14 -3.24 -0.05
C LEU A 187 12.73 -1.84 0.16
N CYS A 188 11.90 -0.81 0.27
CA CYS A 188 12.34 0.56 0.55
C CYS A 188 13.10 0.64 1.89
N THR A 189 12.58 -0.02 2.92
CA THR A 189 13.23 -0.09 4.23
C THR A 189 14.54 -0.86 4.17
N PHE A 190 14.56 -1.99 3.48
CA PHE A 190 15.77 -2.78 3.25
C PHE A 190 16.86 -1.96 2.55
N ILE A 191 16.51 -1.26 1.48
CA ILE A 191 17.43 -0.38 0.75
C ILE A 191 17.94 0.73 1.66
N ALA A 192 17.06 1.42 2.39
CA ALA A 192 17.44 2.50 3.29
C ALA A 192 18.40 2.02 4.38
N VAL A 193 18.09 0.90 5.05
CA VAL A 193 18.96 0.32 6.09
C VAL A 193 20.32 -0.02 5.51
N ASN A 194 20.40 -0.67 4.35
CA ASN A 194 21.68 -1.08 3.77
C ASN A 194 22.51 0.09 3.25
N LEU A 195 21.89 1.14 2.69
CA LEU A 195 22.61 2.33 2.21
C LEU A 195 23.21 3.16 3.35
N PHE A 196 22.50 3.26 4.47
CA PHE A 196 22.92 4.06 5.61
C PHE A 196 23.57 3.23 6.74
N ALA A 197 23.76 1.93 6.51
CA ALA A 197 24.37 1.03 7.47
C ALA A 197 25.81 1.40 7.80
N THR A 198 26.16 1.38 9.09
CA THR A 198 27.53 1.60 9.56
C THR A 198 28.40 0.39 9.33
N LYS A 199 29.73 0.58 9.34
CA LYS A 199 30.69 -0.56 9.30
C LYS A 199 30.49 -1.54 10.45
N ALA A 200 30.01 -1.07 11.60
CA ALA A 200 29.71 -1.91 12.75
C ALA A 200 28.52 -2.85 12.47
N TYR A 201 27.47 -2.35 11.83
CA TYR A 201 26.32 -3.13 11.40
C TYR A 201 26.73 -4.28 10.45
N TRP A 202 27.48 -3.97 9.39
CA TRP A 202 27.99 -4.98 8.46
C TRP A 202 28.89 -6.01 9.14
N LYS A 203 29.73 -5.56 10.10
CA LYS A 203 30.55 -6.46 10.87
C LYS A 203 29.74 -7.40 11.76
N GLU A 204 28.62 -6.92 12.34
CA GLU A 204 27.74 -7.78 13.14
C GLU A 204 26.98 -8.80 12.30
N ILE A 205 26.53 -8.42 11.10
CA ILE A 205 25.85 -9.34 10.17
C ILE A 205 26.80 -10.43 9.69
N PHE A 206 27.97 -10.06 9.15
CA PHE A 206 28.87 -11.03 8.53
C PHE A 206 29.82 -11.70 9.51
N TRP A 207 30.10 -11.05 10.65
CA TRP A 207 31.04 -11.56 11.65
C TRP A 207 30.55 -11.29 13.07
N PRO A 208 29.45 -11.93 13.50
CA PRO A 208 28.93 -11.74 14.85
C PRO A 208 29.92 -12.16 15.92
N LYS A 209 29.83 -11.52 17.09
CA LYS A 209 30.66 -11.85 18.28
C LYS A 209 30.18 -13.14 18.94
N ALA A 210 30.16 -14.25 18.18
CA ALA A 210 29.75 -15.57 18.65
C ALA A 210 30.93 -16.53 18.63
N PRO A 211 30.92 -17.61 19.43
CA PRO A 211 31.90 -18.68 19.37
C PRO A 211 32.02 -19.28 17.97
N ILE A 212 33.23 -19.68 17.57
CA ILE A 212 33.56 -20.13 16.20
C ILE A 212 32.62 -21.23 15.67
N TYR A 213 32.18 -22.15 16.52
CA TYR A 213 31.29 -23.24 16.16
C TYR A 213 29.86 -22.81 15.84
N LEU A 214 29.44 -21.60 16.28
CA LEU A 214 28.15 -21.00 15.99
C LEU A 214 28.21 -20.02 14.79
N LYS A 215 29.39 -19.65 14.31
CA LYS A 215 29.54 -18.69 13.20
C LYS A 215 29.22 -19.28 11.83
N LEU A 216 29.32 -20.59 11.65
CA LEU A 216 29.05 -21.23 10.36
C LEU A 216 27.61 -21.18 9.89
N PRO A 217 26.57 -21.37 10.73
CA PRO A 217 25.16 -21.21 10.32
C PRO A 217 24.64 -19.78 10.45
N LEU A 218 25.31 -18.87 11.18
CA LEU A 218 24.81 -17.54 11.51
C LEU A 218 24.77 -16.52 10.37
N PRO A 219 25.57 -16.56 9.29
CA PRO A 219 25.39 -15.66 8.14
C PRO A 219 24.04 -15.82 7.43
N ILE A 220 23.30 -16.89 7.70
CA ILE A 220 22.00 -17.20 7.09
C ILE A 220 20.83 -16.80 8.02
N MET A 221 21.09 -16.62 9.32
CA MET A 221 20.06 -16.31 10.33
C MET A 221 19.48 -14.88 10.31
N PRO A 222 20.18 -13.82 9.86
CA PRO A 222 19.59 -12.47 9.83
C PRO A 222 18.47 -12.28 8.78
N PHE A 223 18.12 -13.32 8.02
CA PHE A 223 17.06 -13.26 7.02
C PHE A 223 15.76 -14.02 7.43
N VAL A 224 15.65 -14.43 8.70
CA VAL A 224 14.45 -15.10 9.26
C VAL A 224 13.74 -14.18 10.22
#